data_d0e3e0a585be89f20da99ab9a821a928
#
_entry.id   d0e3e0a585be89f20da99ab9a821a928
#
_cell.length_a   1.000
_cell.length_b   1.000
_cell.length_c   1.000
_cell.angle_alpha   90.00
_cell.angle_beta   90.00
_cell.angle_gamma   90.00
#
_symmetry.space_group_name_H-M   'P 1'
#
loop_
_entity.id
_entity.type
_entity.pdbx_description
1 polymer ?
#
loop_
_entity_poly.entity_id
_entity_poly.type
_entity_poly.pdbx_seq_one_letter_code
_entity_poly.pdbx_strand_id
1 'polypeptide(L)'
;DQLVPTILAYMPTVLLSIIIFLYRLLLVDINVVRITYPITLLLLIVAQILVLVRLRSKLLVIDRYVSSVAVLLFSLCFMMNFWGYYYLSIYIALAWAIYIIGHLVLSCLYNYLYRVEQRRIEQDEQAYKSSWMPFTFKWLIKPMSLLLVLFFCTLECVHVFSINEWFDAVFNYMFVNIPDIVSI
;
A
#
# COMPACT_ATOMS: atom_id res chain seq x y z
N ASP A 1 11.76 20.88 7.09
CA ASP A 1 11.57 20.97 5.62
C ASP A 1 11.63 19.63 4.88
N GLN A 2 11.45 18.51 5.58
CA GLN A 2 11.43 17.17 4.95
C GLN A 2 10.03 16.75 4.47
N LEU A 3 8.98 17.46 4.85
CA LEU A 3 7.59 17.10 4.58
C LEU A 3 7.25 17.16 3.09
N VAL A 4 7.73 18.17 2.38
CA VAL A 4 7.46 18.37 0.95
C VAL A 4 8.07 17.25 0.08
N PRO A 5 9.36 16.86 0.24
CA PRO A 5 9.93 15.75 -0.52
C PRO A 5 9.25 14.41 -0.23
N THR A 6 8.86 14.16 1.01
CA THR A 6 8.12 12.93 1.37
C THR A 6 6.74 12.89 0.69
N ILE A 7 5.97 13.98 0.74
CA ILE A 7 4.67 14.05 0.04
C ILE A 7 4.86 13.80 -1.47
N LEU A 8 5.85 14.44 -2.10
CA LEU A 8 6.12 14.26 -3.52
C LEU A 8 6.51 12.82 -3.88
N ALA A 9 7.18 12.10 -2.98
CA ALA A 9 7.54 10.69 -3.18
C ALA A 9 6.31 9.76 -3.26
N TYR A 10 5.26 10.05 -2.50
CA TYR A 10 4.03 9.25 -2.48
C TYR A 10 2.95 9.72 -3.46
N MET A 11 3.07 10.95 -3.97
CA MET A 11 2.08 11.57 -4.87
C MET A 11 1.71 10.70 -6.09
N PRO A 12 2.65 10.11 -6.85
CA PRO A 12 2.30 9.28 -8.00
C PRO A 12 1.45 8.05 -7.63
N THR A 13 1.72 7.41 -6.50
CA THR A 13 0.94 6.27 -6.02
C THR A 13 -0.48 6.68 -5.61
N VAL A 14 -0.61 7.81 -4.92
CA VAL A 14 -1.91 8.37 -4.53
C VAL A 14 -2.72 8.77 -5.77
N LEU A 15 -2.10 9.40 -6.75
CA LEU A 15 -2.75 9.75 -8.01
C LEU A 15 -3.23 8.51 -8.76
N LEU A 16 -2.43 7.44 -8.82
CA LEU A 16 -2.82 6.20 -9.45
C LEU A 16 -4.05 5.59 -8.76
N SER A 17 -4.07 5.54 -7.43
CA SER A 17 -5.24 5.03 -6.70
C SER A 17 -6.50 5.85 -6.94
N ILE A 18 -6.39 7.17 -7.00
CA ILE A 18 -7.52 8.06 -7.32
C ILE A 18 -8.03 7.79 -8.74
N ILE A 19 -7.15 7.65 -9.73
CA ILE A 19 -7.51 7.38 -11.12
C ILE A 19 -8.23 6.03 -11.25
N ILE A 20 -7.70 4.97 -10.62
CA ILE A 20 -8.34 3.65 -10.64
C ILE A 20 -9.72 3.70 -9.96
N PHE A 21 -9.84 4.42 -8.84
CA PHE A 21 -11.10 4.62 -8.15
C PHE A 21 -12.11 5.38 -9.02
N LEU A 22 -11.67 6.42 -9.72
CA LEU A 22 -12.50 7.18 -10.65
C LEU A 22 -12.99 6.33 -11.83
N TYR A 23 -12.16 5.46 -12.40
CA TYR A 23 -12.59 4.53 -13.44
C TYR A 23 -13.73 3.64 -12.97
N ARG A 24 -13.65 3.16 -11.72
CA ARG A 24 -14.69 2.32 -11.12
C ARG A 24 -15.97 3.12 -10.80
N LEU A 25 -15.82 4.33 -10.24
CA LEU A 25 -16.95 5.18 -9.85
C LEU A 25 -17.75 5.66 -11.06
N LEU A 26 -17.06 6.05 -12.14
CA LEU A 26 -17.67 6.60 -13.35
C LEU A 26 -18.14 5.51 -14.31
N LEU A 27 -18.01 4.22 -13.95
CA LEU A 27 -18.36 3.09 -14.80
C LEU A 27 -17.78 3.23 -16.24
N VAL A 28 -16.53 3.70 -16.32
CA VAL A 28 -15.86 3.94 -17.59
C VAL A 28 -15.77 2.64 -18.39
N ASP A 29 -16.09 2.73 -19.71
CA ASP A 29 -16.01 1.58 -20.61
C ASP A 29 -14.59 0.96 -20.54
N ILE A 30 -14.55 -0.37 -20.48
CA ILE A 30 -13.33 -1.15 -20.36
C ILE A 30 -12.35 -0.88 -21.51
N ASN A 31 -12.86 -0.57 -22.71
CA ASN A 31 -12.04 -0.23 -23.86
C ASN A 31 -11.30 1.09 -23.65
N VAL A 32 -11.93 2.07 -23.00
CA VAL A 32 -11.30 3.35 -22.65
C VAL A 32 -10.25 3.14 -21.57
N VAL A 33 -10.54 2.33 -20.54
CA VAL A 33 -9.57 1.99 -19.49
C VAL A 33 -8.35 1.29 -20.08
N ARG A 34 -8.55 0.36 -21.01
CA ARG A 34 -7.48 -0.39 -21.68
C ARG A 34 -6.48 0.52 -22.40
N ILE A 35 -6.93 1.66 -22.92
CA ILE A 35 -6.09 2.63 -23.64
C ILE A 35 -5.48 3.65 -22.66
N THR A 36 -6.29 4.19 -21.76
CA THR A 36 -5.88 5.29 -20.87
C THR A 36 -5.00 4.83 -19.72
N TYR A 37 -5.23 3.62 -19.20
CA TYR A 37 -4.48 3.10 -18.06
C TYR A 37 -2.96 2.93 -18.32
N PRO A 38 -2.50 2.33 -19.45
CA PRO A 38 -1.06 2.24 -19.72
C PRO A 38 -0.41 3.61 -19.94
N ILE A 39 -1.13 4.57 -20.52
CA ILE A 39 -0.64 5.93 -20.69
C ILE A 39 -0.44 6.59 -19.30
N THR A 40 -1.40 6.44 -18.40
CA THR A 40 -1.29 6.97 -17.04
C THR A 40 -0.15 6.31 -16.28
N LEU A 41 0.02 4.99 -16.39
CA LEU A 41 1.15 4.28 -15.78
C LEU A 41 2.50 4.81 -16.28
N LEU A 42 2.64 5.00 -17.58
CA LEU A 42 3.88 5.55 -18.16
C LEU A 42 4.19 6.95 -17.61
N LEU A 43 3.20 7.84 -17.55
CA LEU A 43 3.37 9.18 -16.98
C LEU A 43 3.77 9.12 -15.51
N LEU A 44 3.17 8.22 -14.73
CA LEU A 44 3.47 8.06 -13.30
C LEU A 44 4.86 7.43 -13.07
N ILE A 45 5.30 6.51 -13.93
CA ILE A 45 6.67 5.97 -13.91
C ILE A 45 7.67 7.11 -14.13
N VAL A 46 7.47 7.93 -15.15
CA VAL A 46 8.35 9.08 -15.44
C VAL A 46 8.35 10.05 -14.27
N ALA A 47 7.18 10.40 -13.72
CA ALA A 47 7.06 11.27 -12.57
C ALA A 47 7.81 10.71 -11.34
N GLN A 48 7.65 9.40 -11.07
CA GLN A 48 8.32 8.74 -9.94
C GLN A 48 9.84 8.73 -10.11
N ILE A 49 10.34 8.46 -11.30
CA ILE A 49 11.78 8.52 -11.62
C ILE A 49 12.31 9.94 -11.43
N LEU A 50 11.60 10.96 -11.91
CA LEU A 50 11.98 12.36 -11.74
C LEU A 50 12.06 12.76 -10.26
N VAL A 51 11.09 12.35 -9.46
CA VAL A 51 11.09 12.57 -8.00
C VAL A 51 12.30 11.90 -7.37
N LEU A 52 12.58 10.65 -7.73
CA LEU A 52 13.67 9.86 -7.18
C LEU A 52 15.04 10.46 -7.54
N VAL A 53 15.23 10.94 -8.77
CA VAL A 53 16.49 11.56 -9.23
C VAL A 53 16.67 12.94 -8.61
N ARG A 54 15.63 13.81 -8.65
CA ARG A 54 15.75 15.20 -8.17
C ARG A 54 15.81 15.33 -6.65
N LEU A 55 15.08 14.47 -5.94
CA LEU A 55 14.94 14.56 -4.49
C LEU A 55 15.76 13.50 -3.73
N ARG A 56 16.62 12.74 -4.41
CA ARG A 56 17.42 11.65 -3.82
C ARG A 56 18.17 12.06 -2.55
N SER A 57 18.73 13.26 -2.51
CA SER A 57 19.50 13.77 -1.37
C SER A 57 18.63 14.27 -0.21
N LYS A 58 17.34 14.57 -0.49
CA LYS A 58 16.40 15.13 0.48
C LYS A 58 15.44 14.08 1.04
N LEU A 59 15.34 12.93 0.38
CA LEU A 59 14.47 11.83 0.79
C LEU A 59 15.11 11.00 1.91
N LEU A 60 14.30 10.61 2.89
CA LEU A 60 14.66 9.59 3.87
C LEU A 60 14.98 8.27 3.17
N VAL A 61 15.82 7.45 3.80
CA VAL A 61 16.21 6.14 3.24
C VAL A 61 14.97 5.27 2.95
N ILE A 62 14.00 5.28 3.85
CA ILE A 62 12.75 4.52 3.72
C ILE A 62 11.94 5.02 2.51
N ASP A 63 11.74 6.34 2.38
CA ASP A 63 10.97 6.93 1.27
C ASP A 63 11.64 6.65 -0.08
N ARG A 64 12.97 6.59 -0.10
CA ARG A 64 13.74 6.23 -1.29
C ARG A 64 13.51 4.78 -1.70
N TYR A 65 13.51 3.85 -0.72
CA TYR A 65 13.19 2.44 -0.97
C TYR A 65 11.77 2.28 -1.49
N VAL A 66 10.80 2.90 -0.84
CA VAL A 66 9.40 2.86 -1.25
C VAL A 66 9.22 3.41 -2.67
N SER A 67 9.86 4.54 -2.99
CA SER A 67 9.83 5.11 -4.34
C SER A 67 10.48 4.21 -5.38
N SER A 68 11.58 3.53 -5.04
CA SER A 68 12.24 2.59 -5.97
C SER A 68 11.37 1.36 -6.23
N VAL A 69 10.74 0.82 -5.19
CA VAL A 69 9.80 -0.31 -5.32
C VAL A 69 8.57 0.11 -6.13
N ALA A 70 8.07 1.33 -5.94
CA ALA A 70 6.97 1.87 -6.74
C ALA A 70 7.30 1.90 -8.24
N VAL A 71 8.51 2.37 -8.62
CA VAL A 71 8.96 2.35 -10.02
C VAL A 71 8.97 0.93 -10.59
N LEU A 72 9.51 -0.03 -9.83
CA LEU A 72 9.56 -1.44 -10.26
C LEU A 72 8.15 -2.01 -10.45
N LEU A 73 7.25 -1.76 -9.50
CA LEU A 73 5.87 -2.25 -9.56
C LEU A 73 5.09 -1.61 -10.71
N PHE A 74 5.20 -0.30 -10.90
CA PHE A 74 4.54 0.37 -12.02
C PHE A 74 5.07 -0.12 -13.37
N SER A 75 6.38 -0.38 -13.48
CA SER A 75 6.99 -0.97 -14.68
C SER A 75 6.47 -2.39 -14.92
N LEU A 76 6.34 -3.20 -13.88
CA LEU A 76 5.76 -4.54 -13.96
C LEU A 76 4.29 -4.47 -14.41
N CYS A 77 3.49 -3.58 -13.80
CA CYS A 77 2.10 -3.35 -14.19
C CYS A 77 1.99 -2.92 -15.65
N PHE A 78 2.88 -2.05 -16.11
CA PHE A 78 2.94 -1.61 -17.50
C PHE A 78 3.23 -2.78 -18.46
N MET A 79 4.22 -3.62 -18.15
CA MET A 79 4.54 -4.81 -18.95
C MET A 79 3.39 -5.82 -18.98
N MET A 80 2.74 -6.08 -17.84
CA MET A 80 1.58 -6.96 -17.77
C MET A 80 0.42 -6.48 -18.64
N ASN A 81 0.23 -5.16 -18.71
CA ASN A 81 -0.79 -4.57 -19.57
C ASN A 81 -0.52 -4.83 -21.06
N PHE A 82 0.75 -4.79 -21.49
CA PHE A 82 1.14 -5.16 -22.86
C PHE A 82 0.86 -6.63 -23.19
N TRP A 83 1.00 -7.53 -22.19
CA TRP A 83 0.69 -8.94 -22.35
C TRP A 83 -0.81 -9.25 -22.28
N GLY A 84 -1.66 -8.24 -22.12
CA GLY A 84 -3.10 -8.41 -22.05
C GLY A 84 -3.65 -8.71 -20.65
N TYR A 85 -2.80 -8.80 -19.61
CA TYR A 85 -3.19 -9.05 -18.22
C TYR A 85 -3.56 -7.76 -17.48
N TYR A 86 -4.42 -6.93 -18.10
CA TYR A 86 -4.76 -5.60 -17.56
C TYR A 86 -5.48 -5.65 -16.20
N TYR A 87 -6.36 -6.62 -15.96
CA TYR A 87 -7.01 -6.79 -14.64
C TYR A 87 -6.00 -7.08 -13.53
N LEU A 88 -5.08 -8.01 -13.81
CA LEU A 88 -4.02 -8.35 -12.84
C LEU A 88 -3.12 -7.15 -12.55
N SER A 89 -2.81 -6.35 -13.58
CA SER A 89 -2.06 -5.11 -13.43
C SER A 89 -2.79 -4.10 -12.52
N ILE A 90 -4.09 -3.91 -12.70
CA ILE A 90 -4.91 -3.03 -11.85
C ILE A 90 -4.92 -3.55 -10.40
N TYR A 91 -5.07 -4.84 -10.19
CA TYR A 91 -5.08 -5.43 -8.86
C TYR A 91 -3.74 -5.25 -8.13
N ILE A 92 -2.61 -5.47 -8.80
CA ILE A 92 -1.27 -5.23 -8.23
C ILE A 92 -1.11 -3.76 -7.84
N ALA A 93 -1.55 -2.83 -8.70
CA ALA A 93 -1.49 -1.40 -8.43
C ALA A 93 -2.36 -1.00 -7.23
N LEU A 94 -3.56 -1.58 -7.09
CA LEU A 94 -4.44 -1.37 -5.94
C LEU A 94 -3.84 -1.92 -4.64
N ALA A 95 -3.30 -3.14 -4.67
CA ALA A 95 -2.63 -3.72 -3.50
C ALA A 95 -1.47 -2.85 -3.02
N TRP A 96 -0.67 -2.32 -3.96
CA TRP A 96 0.39 -1.38 -3.65
C TRP A 96 -0.13 -0.08 -3.03
N ALA A 97 -1.22 0.47 -3.57
CA ALA A 97 -1.86 1.67 -3.04
C ALA A 97 -2.36 1.47 -1.60
N ILE A 98 -3.01 0.34 -1.31
CA ILE A 98 -3.47 -0.02 0.04
C ILE A 98 -2.27 -0.11 1.00
N TYR A 99 -1.18 -0.76 0.57
CA TYR A 99 0.05 -0.84 1.37
C TYR A 99 0.64 0.54 1.68
N ILE A 100 0.70 1.44 0.70
CA ILE A 100 1.21 2.80 0.89
C ILE A 100 0.32 3.61 1.84
N ILE A 101 -1.00 3.51 1.71
CA ILE A 101 -1.94 4.17 2.62
C ILE A 101 -1.72 3.65 4.05
N GLY A 102 -1.63 2.35 4.24
CA GLY A 102 -1.32 1.72 5.53
C GLY A 102 0.00 2.23 6.12
N HIS A 103 1.05 2.32 5.31
CA HIS A 103 2.36 2.84 5.72
C HIS A 103 2.27 4.32 6.14
N LEU A 104 1.53 5.15 5.40
CA LEU A 104 1.33 6.57 5.74
C LEU A 104 0.56 6.73 7.06
N VAL A 105 -0.51 5.97 7.26
CA VAL A 105 -1.29 5.96 8.51
C VAL A 105 -0.40 5.56 9.69
N LEU A 106 0.40 4.51 9.53
CA LEU A 106 1.33 4.03 10.56
C LEU A 106 2.39 5.09 10.88
N SER A 107 2.94 5.75 9.87
CA SER A 107 3.92 6.84 10.04
C SER A 107 3.32 8.04 10.77
N CYS A 108 2.09 8.44 10.44
CA CYS A 108 1.37 9.48 11.15
C CYS A 108 1.12 9.12 12.61
N LEU A 109 0.70 7.88 12.88
CA LEU A 109 0.46 7.39 14.23
C LEU A 109 1.76 7.40 15.06
N TYR A 110 2.87 6.91 14.51
CA TYR A 110 4.16 6.91 15.20
C TYR A 110 4.68 8.32 15.48
N ASN A 111 4.52 9.24 14.54
CA ASN A 111 4.89 10.64 14.76
C ASN A 111 4.02 11.29 15.84
N TYR A 112 2.74 10.98 15.89
CA TYR A 112 1.84 11.45 16.95
C TYR A 112 2.28 10.89 18.32
N LEU A 113 2.48 9.58 18.42
CA LEU A 113 2.92 8.92 19.64
C LEU A 113 4.26 9.47 20.13
N TYR A 114 5.22 9.68 19.21
CA TYR A 114 6.51 10.26 19.55
C TYR A 114 6.37 11.70 20.12
N ARG A 115 5.51 12.52 19.54
CA ARG A 115 5.23 13.88 20.06
C ARG A 115 4.60 13.85 21.45
N VAL A 116 3.67 12.92 21.70
CA VAL A 116 3.05 12.75 23.02
C VAL A 116 4.10 12.32 24.05
N GLU A 117 4.97 11.38 23.68
CA GLU A 117 6.08 10.92 24.51
C GLU A 117 7.04 12.06 24.87
N GLN A 118 7.47 12.85 23.88
CA GLN A 118 8.35 14.01 24.09
C GLN A 118 7.74 15.05 25.03
N ARG A 119 6.47 15.39 24.85
CA ARG A 119 5.78 16.33 25.75
C ARG A 119 5.72 15.85 27.19
N ARG A 120 5.59 14.53 27.41
CA ARG A 120 5.60 13.94 28.75
C ARG A 120 6.98 13.99 29.39
N ILE A 121 8.03 13.73 28.61
CA ILE A 121 9.42 13.82 29.07
C ILE A 121 9.77 15.27 29.45
N GLU A 122 9.32 16.25 28.65
CA GLU A 122 9.55 17.68 28.93
C GLU A 122 8.83 18.17 30.20
N GLN A 123 7.70 17.56 30.57
CA GLN A 123 6.95 17.93 31.78
C GLN A 123 7.62 17.40 33.05
N ASP A 124 8.01 16.16 33.10
CA ASP A 124 8.73 15.54 34.23
C ASP A 124 9.43 14.25 33.77
N GLU A 125 10.73 14.36 33.51
CA GLU A 125 11.55 13.25 33.02
C GLU A 125 11.69 12.11 34.07
N GLN A 126 11.75 12.46 35.34
CA GLN A 126 11.89 11.45 36.39
C GLN A 126 10.60 10.68 36.61
N ALA A 127 9.47 11.38 36.65
CA ALA A 127 8.15 10.75 36.75
C ALA A 127 7.86 9.88 35.53
N TYR A 128 8.27 10.31 34.31
CA TYR A 128 8.11 9.52 33.11
C TYR A 128 8.94 8.24 33.14
N LYS A 129 10.23 8.30 33.51
CA LYS A 129 11.14 7.13 33.60
C LYS A 129 10.72 6.11 34.67
N SER A 130 10.15 6.56 35.78
CA SER A 130 9.61 5.70 36.83
C SER A 130 8.24 5.11 36.55
N SER A 131 7.54 5.65 35.52
CA SER A 131 6.22 5.23 35.09
C SER A 131 6.29 3.95 34.21
N TRP A 132 5.20 3.19 34.18
CA TRP A 132 5.02 2.07 33.24
C TRP A 132 4.85 2.53 31.78
N MET A 133 4.65 3.83 31.52
CA MET A 133 4.39 4.40 30.20
C MET A 133 5.45 4.08 29.14
N PRO A 134 6.77 4.29 29.36
CA PRO A 134 7.77 4.01 28.33
C PRO A 134 7.79 2.55 27.89
N PHE A 135 7.56 1.64 28.84
CA PHE A 135 7.43 0.21 28.54
C PHE A 135 6.20 -0.07 27.65
N THR A 136 5.05 0.47 28.00
CA THR A 136 3.79 0.27 27.26
C THR A 136 3.87 0.86 25.87
N PHE A 137 4.42 2.06 25.70
CA PHE A 137 4.59 2.68 24.38
C PHE A 137 5.50 1.84 23.47
N LYS A 138 6.64 1.39 24.00
CA LYS A 138 7.65 0.68 23.21
C LYS A 138 7.24 -0.76 22.90
N TRP A 139 6.72 -1.48 23.89
CA TRP A 139 6.51 -2.92 23.82
C TRP A 139 5.07 -3.32 23.45
N LEU A 140 4.11 -2.48 23.70
CA LEU A 140 2.71 -2.80 23.45
C LEU A 140 2.14 -1.97 22.28
N ILE A 141 2.15 -0.64 22.38
CA ILE A 141 1.44 0.23 21.45
C ILE A 141 2.07 0.19 20.05
N LYS A 142 3.40 0.25 19.92
CA LYS A 142 4.08 0.20 18.63
C LYS A 142 3.83 -1.12 17.87
N PRO A 143 4.08 -2.31 18.43
CA PRO A 143 3.82 -3.56 17.71
C PRO A 143 2.33 -3.80 17.47
N MET A 144 1.44 -3.44 18.41
CA MET A 144 0.01 -3.60 18.24
C MET A 144 -0.54 -2.71 17.12
N SER A 145 -0.05 -1.46 17.01
CA SER A 145 -0.44 -0.57 15.91
C SER A 145 0.01 -1.10 14.55
N LEU A 146 1.21 -1.67 14.47
CA LEU A 146 1.71 -2.33 13.26
C LEU A 146 0.82 -3.51 12.86
N LEU A 147 0.54 -4.42 13.81
CA LEU A 147 -0.32 -5.57 13.58
C LEU A 147 -1.73 -5.16 13.14
N LEU A 148 -2.29 -4.13 13.77
CA LEU A 148 -3.62 -3.62 13.45
C LEU A 148 -3.66 -3.04 12.03
N VAL A 149 -2.66 -2.24 11.62
CA VAL A 149 -2.60 -1.70 10.26
C VAL A 149 -2.40 -2.81 9.23
N LEU A 150 -1.52 -3.79 9.49
CA LEU A 150 -1.33 -4.95 8.62
C LEU A 150 -2.63 -5.76 8.49
N PHE A 151 -3.34 -5.96 9.60
CA PHE A 151 -4.63 -6.66 9.59
C PHE A 151 -5.67 -5.93 8.73
N PHE A 152 -5.81 -4.60 8.89
CA PHE A 152 -6.72 -3.82 8.04
C PHE A 152 -6.30 -3.83 6.57
N CYS A 153 -5.00 -3.69 6.26
CA CYS A 153 -4.52 -3.78 4.88
C CYS A 153 -4.83 -5.15 4.25
N THR A 154 -4.67 -6.25 5.01
CA THR A 154 -5.00 -7.58 4.51
C THR A 154 -6.49 -7.77 4.32
N LEU A 155 -7.33 -7.28 5.22
CA LEU A 155 -8.80 -7.32 5.08
C LEU A 155 -9.25 -6.56 3.83
N GLU A 156 -8.72 -5.35 3.61
CA GLU A 156 -9.04 -4.56 2.43
C GLU A 156 -8.57 -5.25 1.14
N CYS A 157 -7.38 -5.86 1.14
CA CYS A 157 -6.92 -6.65 0.01
C CYS A 157 -7.86 -7.83 -0.27
N VAL A 158 -8.25 -8.60 0.75
CA VAL A 158 -9.18 -9.73 0.61
C VAL A 158 -10.52 -9.25 0.05
N HIS A 159 -11.04 -8.13 0.54
CA HIS A 159 -12.29 -7.56 0.07
C HIS A 159 -12.23 -7.05 -1.37
N VAL A 160 -11.17 -6.30 -1.71
CA VAL A 160 -10.97 -5.75 -3.07
C VAL A 160 -10.77 -6.86 -4.11
N PHE A 161 -10.04 -7.91 -3.75
CA PHE A 161 -9.73 -9.01 -4.68
C PHE A 161 -10.82 -10.08 -4.75
N SER A 162 -11.89 -9.98 -3.96
CA SER A 162 -12.90 -11.05 -3.84
C SER A 162 -12.26 -12.43 -3.66
N ILE A 163 -11.20 -12.48 -2.87
CA ILE A 163 -10.38 -13.70 -2.68
C ILE A 163 -11.26 -14.85 -2.15
N ASN A 164 -12.30 -14.53 -1.39
CA ASN A 164 -13.25 -15.52 -0.88
C ASN A 164 -13.95 -16.25 -2.02
N GLU A 165 -14.44 -15.53 -3.04
CA GLU A 165 -15.07 -16.14 -4.22
C GLU A 165 -14.10 -16.99 -5.02
N TRP A 166 -12.85 -16.51 -5.15
CA TRP A 166 -11.79 -17.26 -5.81
C TRP A 166 -11.41 -18.50 -5.00
N PHE A 167 -11.32 -18.39 -3.68
CA PHE A 167 -11.02 -19.52 -2.79
C PHE A 167 -12.14 -20.55 -2.83
N ASP A 168 -13.39 -20.13 -2.81
CA ASP A 168 -14.56 -21.01 -2.95
C ASP A 168 -14.59 -21.69 -4.32
N ALA A 169 -14.28 -20.97 -5.40
CA ALA A 169 -14.20 -21.54 -6.74
C ALA A 169 -13.08 -22.58 -6.86
N VAL A 170 -11.88 -22.28 -6.34
CA VAL A 170 -10.74 -23.21 -6.33
C VAL A 170 -11.01 -24.41 -5.42
N PHE A 171 -11.58 -24.17 -4.24
CA PHE A 171 -11.92 -25.21 -3.28
C PHE A 171 -12.98 -26.17 -3.85
N ASN A 172 -14.04 -25.64 -4.43
CA ASN A 172 -15.08 -26.43 -5.09
C ASN A 172 -14.51 -27.20 -6.29
N TYR A 173 -13.60 -26.59 -7.07
CA TYR A 173 -12.95 -27.29 -8.19
C TYR A 173 -12.06 -28.43 -7.71
N MET A 174 -11.29 -28.22 -6.65
CA MET A 174 -10.38 -29.25 -6.12
C MET A 174 -11.10 -30.37 -5.36
N PHE A 175 -12.17 -30.04 -4.61
CA PHE A 175 -12.80 -31.00 -3.70
C PHE A 175 -14.13 -31.59 -4.22
N VAL A 176 -14.83 -30.91 -5.11
CA VAL A 176 -16.10 -31.41 -5.69
C VAL A 176 -15.85 -32.28 -6.94
N ASN A 177 -14.73 -32.09 -7.65
CA ASN A 177 -14.35 -32.92 -8.81
C ASN A 177 -13.55 -34.20 -8.48
N ILE A 178 -13.36 -34.53 -7.19
CA ILE A 178 -12.70 -35.77 -6.75
C ILE A 178 -13.62 -37.02 -6.67
N PRO A 179 -14.97 -36.93 -6.70
CA PRO A 179 -15.82 -38.11 -6.43
C PRO A 179 -15.77 -39.24 -7.45
N ASP A 180 -15.27 -39.01 -8.66
CA ASP A 180 -15.37 -40.03 -9.70
C ASP A 180 -14.18 -41.03 -9.79
N ILE A 181 -13.18 -40.91 -8.88
CA ILE A 181 -12.03 -41.82 -8.86
C ILE A 181 -12.17 -42.94 -7.81
N VAL A 182 -13.19 -42.90 -6.94
CA VAL A 182 -13.39 -43.90 -5.86
C VAL A 182 -14.52 -44.87 -6.13
N SER A 183 -15.14 -44.86 -7.31
CA SER A 183 -16.18 -45.82 -7.70
C SER A 183 -15.70 -46.74 -8.85
N ILE A 184 -14.61 -47.44 -8.63
CA ILE A 184 -14.25 -48.66 -9.38
C ILE A 184 -13.91 -49.74 -8.36
#